data_71d8105c5b9f07dafec0b38b63b1aa54
#
_entry.id   71d8105c5b9f07dafec0b38b63b1aa54
#
_cell.length_a   1.000
_cell.length_b   1.000
_cell.length_c   1.000
_cell.angle_alpha   90.00
_cell.angle_beta   90.00
_cell.angle_gamma   90.00
#
_symmetry.space_group_name_H-M   'P 1'
#
loop_
_entity.id
_entity.type
_entity.pdbx_description
1 polymer ?
#
loop_
_entity_poly.entity_id
_entity_poly.type
_entity_poly.pdbx_seq_one_letter_code
_entity_poly.pdbx_strand_id
1 'polypeptide(L)'
;ACLVGSEMCIRDRHVRSGSVMIKLGLAFTLAGILGNGADLFIRSFLNNTASIETVGLYNAGYMLSVVYASTLFSALEADFFPRISAVNRLQFTMNVLVNRQIEVGLLIVGPLLVVFVLALPVLVPLLYSSAFAGVVAMVQVLSFNIFFRAISLPLEYIALAKGDSRTYLLLEVAYDLAFVAAVIGGMHLGGLWGVGLCLSAMGLLNLVLVACVVQKKFGYRIRSSVFRNIGLQLPWLVLAYATTFVQNLSIYCLVGLVLVGISSYLSVGALRMKTKR
;
A
#
# COMPACT_ATOMS: atom_id res chain seq x y z
N ALA A 1 52.02 15.86 3.59
CA ALA A 1 50.85 16.64 4.07
C ALA A 1 49.61 16.45 3.20
N CYS A 2 49.71 16.39 1.87
CA CYS A 2 48.58 16.14 0.98
C CYS A 2 47.98 14.72 1.09
N LEU A 3 48.80 13.69 1.30
CA LEU A 3 48.36 12.31 1.45
C LEU A 3 47.60 12.10 2.76
N VAL A 4 48.06 12.65 3.87
CA VAL A 4 47.40 12.55 5.19
C VAL A 4 46.06 13.31 5.18
N GLY A 5 45.99 14.44 4.51
CA GLY A 5 44.73 15.18 4.37
C GLY A 5 43.65 14.46 3.51
N SER A 6 44.11 13.74 2.45
CA SER A 6 43.19 12.99 1.60
C SER A 6 42.62 11.74 2.29
N GLU A 7 43.45 11.02 3.05
CA GLU A 7 42.96 9.85 3.83
C GLU A 7 42.05 10.24 4.97
N MET A 8 42.30 11.36 5.64
CA MET A 8 41.42 11.89 6.69
C MET A 8 40.08 12.34 6.14
N CYS A 9 40.03 13.01 4.99
CA CYS A 9 38.80 13.36 4.29
C CYS A 9 38.01 12.15 3.79
N ILE A 10 38.68 11.11 3.33
CA ILE A 10 38.06 9.86 2.89
C ILE A 10 37.45 9.14 4.10
N ARG A 11 38.18 9.03 5.21
CA ARG A 11 37.74 8.41 6.44
C ARG A 11 36.53 9.12 7.05
N ASP A 12 36.52 10.44 7.11
CA ASP A 12 35.38 11.23 7.62
C ASP A 12 34.14 11.09 6.73
N ARG A 13 34.34 11.00 5.41
CA ARG A 13 33.23 10.74 4.48
C ARG A 13 32.64 9.34 4.68
N HIS A 14 33.46 8.33 4.90
CA HIS A 14 32.98 6.96 5.18
C HIS A 14 32.27 6.84 6.53
N VAL A 15 32.78 7.47 7.58
CA VAL A 15 32.14 7.49 8.91
C VAL A 15 30.80 8.21 8.85
N ARG A 16 30.73 9.34 8.14
CA ARG A 16 29.47 10.10 7.98
C ARG A 16 28.43 9.34 7.14
N SER A 17 28.87 8.66 6.08
CA SER A 17 27.99 7.76 5.29
C SER A 17 27.52 6.56 6.12
N GLY A 18 28.40 5.94 6.91
CA GLY A 18 28.08 4.83 7.79
C GLY A 18 27.06 5.21 8.87
N SER A 19 27.19 6.40 9.49
CA SER A 19 26.25 6.86 10.50
C SER A 19 24.83 7.10 9.96
N VAL A 20 24.72 7.55 8.71
CA VAL A 20 23.42 7.71 8.03
C VAL A 20 22.78 6.34 7.78
N MET A 21 23.55 5.36 7.33
CA MET A 21 23.08 4.00 7.09
C MET A 21 22.62 3.33 8.40
N ILE A 22 23.37 3.48 9.49
CA ILE A 22 23.01 2.95 10.81
C ILE A 22 21.68 3.59 11.30
N LYS A 23 21.55 4.91 11.20
CA LYS A 23 20.31 5.61 11.59
C LYS A 23 19.11 5.16 10.76
N LEU A 24 19.32 4.94 9.48
CA LEU A 24 18.28 4.47 8.56
C LEU A 24 17.87 3.03 8.91
N GLY A 25 18.84 2.13 9.11
CA GLY A 25 18.57 0.75 9.55
C GLY A 25 17.87 0.70 10.90
N LEU A 26 18.28 1.53 11.87
CA LEU A 26 17.62 1.61 13.17
C LEU A 26 16.17 2.12 13.03
N ALA A 27 15.93 3.15 12.22
CA ALA A 27 14.57 3.66 11.97
C ALA A 27 13.68 2.59 11.32
N PHE A 28 14.22 1.83 10.36
CA PHE A 28 13.50 0.75 9.70
C PHE A 28 13.14 -0.38 10.69
N THR A 29 14.10 -0.76 11.54
CA THR A 29 13.87 -1.79 12.58
C THR A 29 12.84 -1.32 13.60
N LEU A 30 12.93 -0.06 14.05
CA LEU A 30 11.95 0.52 14.99
C LEU A 30 10.56 0.59 14.37
N ALA A 31 10.43 1.00 13.11
CA ALA A 31 9.15 0.99 12.40
C ALA A 31 8.55 -0.42 12.34
N GLY A 32 9.36 -1.43 12.00
CA GLY A 32 8.91 -2.82 12.00
C GLY A 32 8.46 -3.34 13.37
N ILE A 33 9.16 -2.95 14.45
CA ILE A 33 8.77 -3.30 15.83
C ILE A 33 7.43 -2.64 16.20
N LEU A 34 7.25 -1.37 15.85
CA LEU A 34 6.02 -0.61 16.12
C LEU A 34 4.83 -1.19 15.35
N GLY A 35 5.00 -1.49 14.06
CA GLY A 35 3.96 -2.11 13.25
C GLY A 35 3.53 -3.49 13.78
N ASN A 36 4.50 -4.35 14.14
CA ASN A 36 4.18 -5.63 14.79
C ASN A 36 3.51 -5.44 16.16
N GLY A 37 3.93 -4.43 16.90
CA GLY A 37 3.31 -4.05 18.19
C GLY A 37 1.86 -3.60 18.01
N ALA A 38 1.58 -2.78 17.01
CA ALA A 38 0.23 -2.33 16.66
C ALA A 38 -0.68 -3.53 16.30
N ASP A 39 -0.16 -4.48 15.51
CA ASP A 39 -0.88 -5.69 15.13
C ASP A 39 -1.20 -6.59 16.33
N LEU A 40 -0.23 -6.79 17.23
CA LEU A 40 -0.43 -7.52 18.49
C LEU A 40 -1.45 -6.82 19.40
N PHE A 41 -1.40 -5.50 19.48
CA PHE A 41 -2.35 -4.71 20.25
C PHE A 41 -3.77 -4.88 19.72
N ILE A 42 -3.97 -4.79 18.41
CA ILE A 42 -5.27 -5.00 17.78
C ILE A 42 -5.81 -6.40 18.08
N ARG A 43 -4.99 -7.44 17.92
CA ARG A 43 -5.39 -8.83 18.21
C ARG A 43 -5.78 -9.01 19.67
N SER A 44 -5.01 -8.42 20.59
CA SER A 44 -5.32 -8.44 22.02
C SER A 44 -6.62 -7.72 22.33
N PHE A 45 -6.84 -6.53 21.74
CA PHE A 45 -8.06 -5.78 21.88
C PHE A 45 -9.28 -6.57 21.38
N LEU A 46 -9.21 -7.13 20.18
CA LEU A 46 -10.28 -7.92 19.59
C LEU A 46 -10.60 -9.17 20.41
N ASN A 47 -9.56 -9.86 20.92
CA ASN A 47 -9.73 -11.05 21.76
C ASN A 47 -10.45 -10.76 23.09
N ASN A 48 -10.31 -9.53 23.61
CA ASN A 48 -10.95 -9.11 24.86
C ASN A 48 -12.34 -8.51 24.67
N THR A 49 -12.65 -7.98 23.47
CA THR A 49 -13.88 -7.20 23.23
C THR A 49 -14.86 -7.86 22.24
N ALA A 50 -14.37 -8.80 21.42
CA ALA A 50 -15.17 -9.47 20.41
C ALA A 50 -15.25 -10.98 20.66
N SER A 51 -16.15 -11.67 19.94
CA SER A 51 -16.22 -13.14 19.99
C SER A 51 -15.01 -13.77 19.30
N ILE A 52 -14.66 -14.99 19.70
CA ILE A 52 -13.58 -15.79 19.08
C ILE A 52 -13.82 -15.94 17.57
N GLU A 53 -15.07 -16.08 17.16
CA GLU A 53 -15.47 -16.15 15.75
C GLU A 53 -15.12 -14.86 15.01
N THR A 54 -15.41 -13.68 15.57
CA THR A 54 -15.08 -12.38 14.99
C THR A 54 -13.56 -12.19 14.87
N VAL A 55 -12.79 -12.62 15.86
CA VAL A 55 -11.33 -12.59 15.81
C VAL A 55 -10.80 -13.49 14.69
N GLY A 56 -11.37 -14.67 14.53
CA GLY A 56 -11.03 -15.58 13.44
C GLY A 56 -11.31 -14.99 12.06
N LEU A 57 -12.48 -14.39 11.88
CA LEU A 57 -12.88 -13.69 10.65
C LEU A 57 -11.98 -12.49 10.34
N TYR A 58 -11.68 -11.66 11.35
CA TYR A 58 -10.74 -10.54 11.21
C TYR A 58 -9.36 -11.02 10.75
N ASN A 59 -8.79 -12.04 11.42
CA ASN A 59 -7.49 -12.57 11.05
C ASN A 59 -7.47 -13.13 9.62
N ALA A 60 -8.51 -13.84 9.19
CA ALA A 60 -8.61 -14.33 7.81
C ALA A 60 -8.67 -13.19 6.81
N GLY A 61 -9.46 -12.15 7.07
CA GLY A 61 -9.54 -10.96 6.21
C GLY A 61 -8.23 -10.18 6.17
N TYR A 62 -7.55 -10.02 7.29
CA TYR A 62 -6.25 -9.38 7.38
C TYR A 62 -5.19 -10.14 6.56
N MET A 63 -5.12 -11.47 6.70
CA MET A 63 -4.21 -12.30 5.90
C MET A 63 -4.46 -12.15 4.41
N LEU A 64 -5.72 -12.24 3.96
CA LEU A 64 -6.07 -12.12 2.55
C LEU A 64 -5.75 -10.75 1.96
N SER A 65 -5.95 -9.67 2.73
CA SER A 65 -5.81 -8.30 2.23
C SER A 65 -4.41 -7.74 2.45
N VAL A 66 -3.93 -7.76 3.69
CA VAL A 66 -2.70 -7.05 4.06
C VAL A 66 -1.48 -7.91 3.79
N VAL A 67 -1.48 -9.17 4.23
CA VAL A 67 -0.28 -10.02 4.12
C VAL A 67 0.00 -10.40 2.66
N TYR A 68 -1.01 -10.81 1.88
CA TYR A 68 -0.79 -11.14 0.48
C TYR A 68 -0.50 -9.91 -0.38
N ALA A 69 -1.15 -8.76 -0.09
CA ALA A 69 -0.82 -7.51 -0.79
C ALA A 69 0.60 -7.04 -0.48
N SER A 70 1.08 -7.18 0.77
CA SER A 70 2.45 -6.81 1.14
C SER A 70 3.50 -7.62 0.37
N THR A 71 3.23 -8.89 0.09
CA THR A 71 4.12 -9.73 -0.74
C THR A 71 4.24 -9.18 -2.17
N LEU A 72 3.12 -8.74 -2.76
CA LEU A 72 3.13 -8.11 -4.09
C LEU A 72 3.90 -6.78 -4.06
N PHE A 73 3.69 -5.95 -3.04
CA PHE A 73 4.39 -4.68 -2.91
C PHE A 73 5.88 -4.89 -2.69
N SER A 74 6.30 -5.83 -1.84
CA SER A 74 7.71 -6.15 -1.61
C SER A 74 8.44 -6.56 -2.90
N ALA A 75 7.78 -7.28 -3.80
CA ALA A 75 8.34 -7.63 -5.10
C ALA A 75 8.55 -6.38 -6.00
N LEU A 76 7.58 -5.44 -5.99
CA LEU A 76 7.70 -4.17 -6.72
C LEU A 76 8.77 -3.25 -6.14
N GLU A 77 8.98 -3.29 -4.83
CA GLU A 77 9.92 -2.46 -4.09
C GLU A 77 11.37 -2.93 -4.22
N ALA A 78 11.60 -4.23 -4.31
CA ALA A 78 12.94 -4.82 -4.39
C ALA A 78 13.77 -4.24 -5.56
N ASP A 79 13.11 -3.95 -6.70
CA ASP A 79 13.74 -3.30 -7.85
C ASP A 79 13.74 -1.77 -7.74
N PHE A 80 12.69 -1.19 -7.13
CA PHE A 80 12.50 0.26 -7.06
C PHE A 80 13.46 0.94 -6.09
N PHE A 81 13.65 0.39 -4.88
CA PHE A 81 14.44 1.03 -3.82
C PHE A 81 15.90 1.27 -4.19
N PRO A 82 16.65 0.33 -4.79
CA PRO A 82 18.01 0.60 -5.26
C PRO A 82 18.07 1.71 -6.30
N ARG A 83 17.12 1.75 -7.23
CA ARG A 83 17.06 2.77 -8.29
C ARG A 83 16.81 4.17 -7.74
N ILE A 84 15.85 4.33 -6.83
CA ILE A 84 15.56 5.65 -6.24
C ILE A 84 16.70 6.13 -5.37
N SER A 85 17.37 5.24 -4.65
CA SER A 85 18.53 5.55 -3.82
C SER A 85 19.72 6.03 -4.63
N ALA A 86 19.96 5.47 -5.82
CA ALA A 86 21.04 5.88 -6.72
C ALA A 86 20.86 7.32 -7.24
N VAL A 87 19.62 7.79 -7.37
CA VAL A 87 19.31 9.14 -7.91
C VAL A 87 18.86 10.14 -6.83
N ASN A 88 19.13 9.87 -5.56
CA ASN A 88 18.62 10.65 -4.41
C ASN A 88 19.00 12.14 -4.46
N ARG A 89 20.10 12.52 -5.13
CA ARG A 89 20.57 13.91 -5.31
C ARG A 89 19.95 14.58 -6.53
N LEU A 90 19.40 13.82 -7.48
CA LEU A 90 18.86 14.31 -8.74
C LEU A 90 17.33 14.45 -8.65
N GLN A 91 16.85 15.59 -8.16
CA GLN A 91 15.43 15.83 -7.88
C GLN A 91 14.52 15.53 -9.08
N PHE A 92 14.90 15.96 -10.27
CA PHE A 92 14.10 15.72 -11.48
C PHE A 92 13.99 14.22 -11.80
N THR A 93 15.13 13.51 -11.81
CA THR A 93 15.18 12.07 -12.11
C THR A 93 14.43 11.26 -11.07
N MET A 94 14.56 11.62 -9.79
CA MET A 94 13.81 11.00 -8.70
C MET A 94 12.29 11.18 -8.89
N ASN A 95 11.83 12.41 -9.22
CA ASN A 95 10.42 12.67 -9.48
C ASN A 95 9.88 11.83 -10.66
N VAL A 96 10.66 11.69 -11.74
CA VAL A 96 10.28 10.87 -12.89
C VAL A 96 10.20 9.39 -12.49
N LEU A 97 11.17 8.90 -11.72
CA LEU A 97 11.24 7.51 -11.30
C LEU A 97 10.07 7.12 -10.39
N VAL A 98 9.78 7.95 -9.38
CA VAL A 98 8.66 7.72 -8.45
C VAL A 98 7.32 7.76 -9.18
N ASN A 99 7.08 8.77 -10.02
CA ASN A 99 5.84 8.84 -10.80
C ASN A 99 5.68 7.60 -11.70
N ARG A 100 6.77 7.15 -12.34
CA ARG A 100 6.75 5.94 -13.18
C ARG A 100 6.43 4.69 -12.35
N GLN A 101 6.99 4.56 -11.15
CA GLN A 101 6.70 3.45 -10.24
C GLN A 101 5.22 3.41 -9.83
N ILE A 102 4.65 4.56 -9.45
CA ILE A 102 3.22 4.67 -9.11
C ILE A 102 2.36 4.28 -10.32
N GLU A 103 2.69 4.79 -11.49
CA GLU A 103 1.95 4.51 -12.72
C GLU A 103 1.96 3.02 -13.09
N VAL A 104 3.13 2.37 -13.00
CA VAL A 104 3.26 0.93 -13.27
C VAL A 104 2.55 0.13 -12.20
N GLY A 105 2.73 0.50 -10.91
CA GLY A 105 2.04 -0.13 -9.80
C GLY A 105 0.52 -0.10 -9.95
N LEU A 106 -0.07 1.06 -10.27
CA LEU A 106 -1.51 1.20 -10.50
C LEU A 106 -2.03 0.36 -11.68
N LEU A 107 -1.25 0.27 -12.78
CA LEU A 107 -1.64 -0.51 -13.94
C LEU A 107 -1.54 -2.02 -13.70
N ILE A 108 -0.77 -2.48 -12.72
CA ILE A 108 -0.70 -3.88 -12.31
C ILE A 108 -1.74 -4.16 -11.22
N VAL A 109 -1.73 -3.37 -10.15
CA VAL A 109 -2.58 -3.57 -8.97
C VAL A 109 -4.07 -3.35 -9.28
N GLY A 110 -4.41 -2.37 -10.14
CA GLY A 110 -5.80 -2.05 -10.48
C GLY A 110 -6.60 -3.25 -11.02
N PRO A 111 -6.22 -3.85 -12.15
CA PRO A 111 -6.92 -5.04 -12.66
C PRO A 111 -6.88 -6.22 -11.71
N LEU A 112 -5.78 -6.39 -10.98
CA LEU A 112 -5.62 -7.46 -10.00
C LEU A 112 -6.63 -7.33 -8.85
N LEU A 113 -6.88 -6.09 -8.37
CA LEU A 113 -7.90 -5.82 -7.37
C LEU A 113 -9.33 -6.02 -7.91
N VAL A 114 -9.59 -5.68 -9.17
CA VAL A 114 -10.90 -5.97 -9.80
C VAL A 114 -11.17 -7.47 -9.81
N VAL A 115 -10.19 -8.28 -10.24
CA VAL A 115 -10.29 -9.75 -10.19
C VAL A 115 -10.46 -10.22 -8.75
N PHE A 116 -9.67 -9.70 -7.82
CA PHE A 116 -9.68 -10.10 -6.42
C PHE A 116 -11.05 -9.85 -5.76
N VAL A 117 -11.60 -8.65 -5.89
CA VAL A 117 -12.92 -8.27 -5.32
C VAL A 117 -14.03 -9.18 -5.83
N LEU A 118 -14.02 -9.48 -7.13
CA LEU A 118 -15.01 -10.35 -7.75
C LEU A 118 -14.81 -11.84 -7.42
N ALA A 119 -13.59 -12.28 -7.19
CA ALA A 119 -13.29 -13.67 -6.85
C ALA A 119 -13.55 -14.00 -5.37
N LEU A 120 -13.57 -13.01 -4.46
CA LEU A 120 -13.68 -13.21 -3.01
C LEU A 120 -14.84 -14.11 -2.56
N PRO A 121 -16.07 -14.00 -3.12
CA PRO A 121 -17.18 -14.88 -2.71
C PRO A 121 -16.92 -16.37 -2.97
N VAL A 122 -16.07 -16.69 -3.94
CA VAL A 122 -15.65 -18.07 -4.25
C VAL A 122 -14.32 -18.40 -3.56
N LEU A 123 -13.39 -17.44 -3.53
CA LEU A 123 -12.05 -17.63 -2.99
C LEU A 123 -12.05 -17.89 -1.48
N VAL A 124 -12.87 -17.16 -0.73
CA VAL A 124 -12.94 -17.31 0.75
C VAL A 124 -13.46 -18.69 1.16
N PRO A 125 -14.59 -19.19 0.67
CA PRO A 125 -15.04 -20.54 0.98
C PRO A 125 -14.07 -21.64 0.53
N LEU A 126 -13.35 -21.41 -0.57
CA LEU A 126 -12.36 -22.37 -1.10
C LEU A 126 -11.11 -22.46 -0.22
N LEU A 127 -10.60 -21.32 0.27
CA LEU A 127 -9.35 -21.25 1.05
C LEU A 127 -9.54 -21.56 2.53
N TYR A 128 -10.68 -21.15 3.11
CA TYR A 128 -10.94 -21.30 4.55
C TYR A 128 -12.10 -22.26 4.81
N SER A 129 -13.31 -21.88 4.52
CA SER A 129 -14.56 -22.66 4.50
C SER A 129 -15.73 -21.70 4.33
N SER A 130 -16.95 -22.23 4.14
CA SER A 130 -18.19 -21.41 4.10
C SER A 130 -18.48 -20.65 5.40
N ALA A 131 -17.97 -21.10 6.54
CA ALA A 131 -18.09 -20.39 7.83
C ALA A 131 -17.41 -19.02 7.82
N PHE A 132 -16.42 -18.80 6.93
CA PHE A 132 -15.72 -17.52 6.78
C PHE A 132 -16.36 -16.57 5.78
N ALA A 133 -17.53 -16.89 5.21
CA ALA A 133 -18.19 -16.01 4.24
C ALA A 133 -18.46 -14.60 4.78
N GLY A 134 -18.64 -14.44 6.09
CA GLY A 134 -18.81 -13.12 6.74
C GLY A 134 -17.65 -12.13 6.56
N VAL A 135 -16.45 -12.60 6.20
CA VAL A 135 -15.29 -11.72 5.97
C VAL A 135 -15.28 -11.10 4.58
N VAL A 136 -16.02 -11.66 3.62
CA VAL A 136 -15.99 -11.23 2.21
C VAL A 136 -16.27 -9.73 2.08
N ALA A 137 -17.31 -9.23 2.72
CA ALA A 137 -17.68 -7.82 2.65
C ALA A 137 -16.60 -6.89 3.22
N MET A 138 -15.92 -7.28 4.32
CA MET A 138 -14.79 -6.55 4.87
C MET A 138 -13.64 -6.46 3.86
N VAL A 139 -13.24 -7.59 3.27
CA VAL A 139 -12.10 -7.66 2.35
C VAL A 139 -12.37 -6.91 1.04
N GLN A 140 -13.61 -6.97 0.54
CA GLN A 140 -14.02 -6.21 -0.65
C GLN A 140 -13.84 -4.71 -0.45
N VAL A 141 -14.29 -4.18 0.67
CA VAL A 141 -14.09 -2.75 1.00
C VAL A 141 -12.61 -2.45 1.23
N LEU A 142 -11.90 -3.31 1.99
CA LEU A 142 -10.48 -3.14 2.29
C LEU A 142 -9.58 -3.12 1.03
N SER A 143 -10.05 -3.64 -0.09
CA SER A 143 -9.35 -3.56 -1.39
C SER A 143 -9.08 -2.12 -1.84
N PHE A 144 -9.89 -1.14 -1.42
CA PHE A 144 -9.60 0.27 -1.69
C PHE A 144 -8.38 0.76 -0.93
N ASN A 145 -8.13 0.28 0.30
CA ASN A 145 -6.90 0.59 1.03
C ASN A 145 -5.68 0.10 0.24
N ILE A 146 -5.72 -1.13 -0.30
CA ILE A 146 -4.62 -1.69 -1.10
C ILE A 146 -4.36 -0.82 -2.34
N PHE A 147 -5.42 -0.31 -2.98
CA PHE A 147 -5.30 0.62 -4.11
C PHE A 147 -4.59 1.92 -3.71
N PHE A 148 -4.95 2.53 -2.59
CA PHE A 148 -4.30 3.76 -2.09
C PHE A 148 -2.87 3.49 -1.64
N ARG A 149 -2.61 2.33 -1.04
CA ARG A 149 -1.26 1.91 -0.63
C ARG A 149 -0.31 1.77 -1.83
N ALA A 150 -0.79 1.32 -2.99
CA ALA A 150 -0.01 1.26 -4.22
C ALA A 150 0.52 2.63 -4.68
N ILE A 151 -0.11 3.73 -4.23
CA ILE A 151 0.31 5.10 -4.53
C ILE A 151 1.18 5.67 -3.41
N SER A 152 0.79 5.46 -2.13
CA SER A 152 1.49 6.06 -0.98
C SER A 152 2.86 5.45 -0.76
N LEU A 153 3.02 4.15 -0.97
CA LEU A 153 4.23 3.40 -0.68
C LEU A 153 5.47 3.92 -1.45
N PRO A 154 5.44 4.13 -2.78
CA PRO A 154 6.57 4.73 -3.49
C PRO A 154 6.90 6.16 -3.03
N LEU A 155 5.93 6.89 -2.48
CA LEU A 155 6.13 8.23 -1.92
C LEU A 155 6.87 8.18 -0.58
N GLU A 156 6.55 7.22 0.28
CA GLU A 156 7.21 7.00 1.58
C GLU A 156 8.70 6.68 1.39
N TYR A 157 9.05 5.93 0.34
CA TYR A 157 10.44 5.63 0.00
C TYR A 157 11.29 6.85 -0.40
N ILE A 158 10.68 7.99 -0.73
CA ILE A 158 11.43 9.24 -0.98
C ILE A 158 12.16 9.68 0.29
N ALA A 159 11.51 9.62 1.45
CA ALA A 159 12.14 9.96 2.72
C ALA A 159 13.32 9.01 3.03
N LEU A 160 13.12 7.72 2.80
CA LEU A 160 14.13 6.69 3.00
C LEU A 160 15.33 6.89 2.06
N ALA A 161 15.10 7.11 0.76
CA ALA A 161 16.14 7.35 -0.24
C ALA A 161 16.92 8.65 0.00
N LYS A 162 16.27 9.68 0.56
CA LYS A 162 16.92 10.93 0.99
C LYS A 162 17.73 10.80 2.29
N GLY A 163 17.68 9.64 2.96
CA GLY A 163 18.34 9.42 4.25
C GLY A 163 17.66 10.12 5.43
N ASP A 164 16.43 10.59 5.26
CA ASP A 164 15.68 11.25 6.31
C ASP A 164 14.88 10.23 7.14
N SER A 165 15.61 9.51 7.98
CA SER A 165 15.08 8.49 8.88
C SER A 165 14.01 9.00 9.83
N ARG A 166 14.06 10.28 10.22
CA ARG A 166 13.06 10.88 11.13
C ARG A 166 11.70 11.01 10.46
N THR A 167 11.68 11.55 9.23
CA THR A 167 10.43 11.70 8.48
C THR A 167 9.83 10.34 8.15
N TYR A 168 10.67 9.36 7.74
CA TYR A 168 10.22 8.01 7.50
C TYR A 168 9.57 7.41 8.75
N LEU A 169 10.25 7.43 9.89
CA LEU A 169 9.73 6.89 11.16
C LEU A 169 8.43 7.59 11.61
N LEU A 170 8.34 8.91 11.46
CA LEU A 170 7.12 9.65 11.82
C LEU A 170 5.93 9.27 10.94
N LEU A 171 6.15 9.05 9.64
CA LEU A 171 5.09 8.59 8.73
C LEU A 171 4.62 7.18 9.09
N GLU A 172 5.54 6.26 9.42
CA GLU A 172 5.19 4.90 9.85
C GLU A 172 4.43 4.90 11.18
N VAL A 173 4.89 5.67 12.16
CA VAL A 173 4.18 5.82 13.45
C VAL A 173 2.78 6.39 13.25
N ALA A 174 2.64 7.41 12.40
CA ALA A 174 1.33 7.99 12.09
C ALA A 174 0.41 6.97 11.41
N TYR A 175 0.96 6.14 10.51
CA TYR A 175 0.24 5.06 9.85
C TYR A 175 -0.23 4.02 10.87
N ASP A 176 0.65 3.52 11.74
CA ASP A 176 0.34 2.50 12.75
C ASP A 176 -0.73 2.97 13.73
N LEU A 177 -0.62 4.22 14.22
CA LEU A 177 -1.62 4.82 15.11
C LEU A 177 -2.98 4.97 14.41
N ALA A 178 -2.99 5.42 13.16
CA ALA A 178 -4.21 5.53 12.38
C ALA A 178 -4.82 4.15 12.08
N PHE A 179 -3.96 3.13 11.85
CA PHE A 179 -4.39 1.76 11.63
C PHE A 179 -5.10 1.18 12.86
N VAL A 180 -4.50 1.33 14.05
CA VAL A 180 -5.12 0.91 15.32
C VAL A 180 -6.45 1.63 15.53
N ALA A 181 -6.49 2.96 15.36
CA ALA A 181 -7.69 3.75 15.53
C ALA A 181 -8.81 3.35 14.52
N ALA A 182 -8.44 3.05 13.27
CA ALA A 182 -9.37 2.63 12.23
C ALA A 182 -9.98 1.26 12.54
N VAL A 183 -9.20 0.29 13.04
CA VAL A 183 -9.72 -1.02 13.42
C VAL A 183 -10.66 -0.91 14.62
N ILE A 184 -10.25 -0.21 15.67
CA ILE A 184 -11.08 -0.04 16.88
C ILE A 184 -12.37 0.73 16.52
N GLY A 185 -12.24 1.86 15.85
CA GLY A 185 -13.39 2.67 15.42
C GLY A 185 -14.32 1.90 14.48
N GLY A 186 -13.78 1.16 13.53
CA GLY A 186 -14.53 0.34 12.60
C GLY A 186 -15.34 -0.77 13.28
N MET A 187 -14.76 -1.43 14.28
CA MET A 187 -15.47 -2.44 15.08
C MET A 187 -16.69 -1.86 15.81
N HIS A 188 -16.55 -0.66 16.37
CA HIS A 188 -17.66 0.02 17.05
C HIS A 188 -18.74 0.54 16.09
N LEU A 189 -18.37 0.97 14.87
CA LEU A 189 -19.30 1.55 13.88
C LEU A 189 -20.11 0.51 13.11
N GLY A 190 -19.54 -0.64 12.81
CA GLY A 190 -20.21 -1.62 11.94
C GLY A 190 -19.57 -3.00 11.92
N GLY A 191 -18.89 -3.38 13.00
CA GLY A 191 -18.19 -4.66 13.08
C GLY A 191 -17.13 -4.83 11.97
N LEU A 192 -17.04 -6.02 11.41
CA LEU A 192 -16.03 -6.33 10.38
C LEU A 192 -16.16 -5.46 9.11
N TRP A 193 -17.38 -5.19 8.66
CA TRP A 193 -17.59 -4.29 7.51
C TRP A 193 -17.12 -2.86 7.82
N GLY A 194 -17.43 -2.38 9.03
CA GLY A 194 -16.95 -1.09 9.52
C GLY A 194 -15.43 -0.99 9.57
N VAL A 195 -14.74 -2.07 9.96
CA VAL A 195 -13.27 -2.15 9.90
C VAL A 195 -12.77 -1.97 8.47
N GLY A 196 -13.36 -2.67 7.49
CA GLY A 196 -13.01 -2.50 6.08
C GLY A 196 -13.16 -1.06 5.61
N LEU A 197 -14.27 -0.39 5.99
CA LEU A 197 -14.55 1.00 5.63
C LEU A 197 -13.55 1.97 6.26
N CYS A 198 -13.33 1.86 7.58
CA CYS A 198 -12.40 2.72 8.31
C CYS A 198 -10.96 2.57 7.83
N LEU A 199 -10.52 1.35 7.54
CA LEU A 199 -9.19 1.11 6.96
C LEU A 199 -9.06 1.68 5.55
N SER A 200 -10.10 1.64 4.74
CA SER A 200 -10.09 2.24 3.40
C SER A 200 -10.05 3.77 3.46
N ALA A 201 -10.82 4.37 4.36
CA ALA A 201 -10.78 5.81 4.62
C ALA A 201 -9.41 6.25 5.15
N MET A 202 -8.84 5.48 6.10
CA MET A 202 -7.50 5.69 6.63
C MET A 202 -6.44 5.59 5.52
N GLY A 203 -6.53 4.63 4.60
CA GLY A 203 -5.62 4.51 3.47
C GLY A 203 -5.62 5.75 2.57
N LEU A 204 -6.81 6.33 2.32
CA LEU A 204 -6.93 7.60 1.58
C LEU A 204 -6.31 8.77 2.37
N LEU A 205 -6.58 8.86 3.66
CA LEU A 205 -6.00 9.91 4.53
C LEU A 205 -4.48 9.80 4.59
N ASN A 206 -3.95 8.58 4.74
CA ASN A 206 -2.50 8.33 4.70
C ASN A 206 -1.89 8.77 3.37
N LEU A 207 -2.52 8.44 2.23
CA LEU A 207 -2.06 8.89 0.92
C LEU A 207 -1.96 10.41 0.85
N VAL A 208 -2.99 11.13 1.32
CA VAL A 208 -2.99 12.60 1.33
C VAL A 208 -1.90 13.14 2.25
N LEU A 209 -1.75 12.58 3.46
CA LEU A 209 -0.72 12.98 4.42
C LEU A 209 0.68 12.79 3.85
N VAL A 210 0.99 11.61 3.33
CA VAL A 210 2.30 11.30 2.73
C VAL A 210 2.57 12.21 1.54
N ALA A 211 1.61 12.38 0.63
CA ALA A 211 1.75 13.27 -0.52
C ALA A 211 2.04 14.72 -0.10
N CYS A 212 1.32 15.25 0.91
CA CYS A 212 1.56 16.59 1.43
C CYS A 212 2.95 16.75 2.06
N VAL A 213 3.38 15.79 2.88
CA VAL A 213 4.69 15.81 3.51
C VAL A 213 5.80 15.78 2.48
N VAL A 214 5.70 14.86 1.50
CA VAL A 214 6.73 14.67 0.48
C VAL A 214 6.78 15.85 -0.49
N GLN A 215 5.64 16.45 -0.83
CA GLN A 215 5.61 17.67 -1.64
C GLN A 215 6.25 18.86 -0.92
N LYS A 216 5.88 19.11 0.34
CA LYS A 216 6.38 20.26 1.11
C LYS A 216 7.85 20.12 1.48
N LYS A 217 8.28 18.92 1.90
CA LYS A 217 9.63 18.72 2.43
C LYS A 217 10.65 18.41 1.38
N PHE A 218 10.29 17.60 0.38
CA PHE A 218 11.22 17.10 -0.64
C PHE A 218 10.99 17.70 -2.04
N GLY A 219 10.01 18.60 -2.19
CA GLY A 219 9.71 19.24 -3.48
C GLY A 219 9.24 18.25 -4.56
N TYR A 220 8.68 17.11 -4.15
CA TYR A 220 8.12 16.14 -5.09
C TYR A 220 6.88 16.72 -5.77
N ARG A 221 6.71 16.40 -7.06
CA ARG A 221 5.53 16.82 -7.84
C ARG A 221 4.86 15.61 -8.47
N ILE A 222 3.61 15.37 -8.10
CA ILE A 222 2.79 14.35 -8.73
C ILE A 222 2.48 14.79 -10.17
N ARG A 223 2.72 13.89 -11.11
CA ARG A 223 2.50 14.15 -12.54
C ARG A 223 1.03 13.91 -12.90
N SER A 224 0.49 14.69 -13.85
CA SER A 224 -0.89 14.52 -14.35
C SER A 224 -1.18 13.10 -14.86
N SER A 225 -0.15 12.37 -15.31
CA SER A 225 -0.28 10.97 -15.75
C SER A 225 -0.65 10.02 -14.61
N VAL A 226 -0.24 10.31 -13.36
CA VAL A 226 -0.66 9.54 -12.18
C VAL A 226 -2.16 9.71 -11.95
N PHE A 227 -2.66 10.95 -11.95
CA PHE A 227 -4.09 11.22 -11.79
C PHE A 227 -4.92 10.58 -12.91
N ARG A 228 -4.41 10.59 -14.14
CA ARG A 228 -5.06 9.91 -15.27
C ARG A 228 -5.15 8.39 -15.02
N ASN A 229 -4.11 7.76 -14.49
CA ASN A 229 -4.13 6.33 -14.19
C ASN A 229 -5.02 5.99 -12.98
N ILE A 230 -5.10 6.88 -11.98
CA ILE A 230 -6.09 6.76 -10.89
C ILE A 230 -7.51 6.81 -11.49
N GLY A 231 -7.81 7.82 -12.31
CA GLY A 231 -9.10 7.95 -12.98
C GLY A 231 -9.40 6.81 -13.97
N LEU A 232 -8.36 6.12 -14.47
CA LEU A 232 -8.53 4.95 -15.32
C LEU A 232 -8.88 3.70 -14.52
N GLN A 233 -8.31 3.49 -13.33
CA GLN A 233 -8.42 2.23 -12.58
C GLN A 233 -9.45 2.27 -11.45
N LEU A 234 -9.55 3.40 -10.74
CA LEU A 234 -10.47 3.52 -9.60
C LEU A 234 -11.95 3.28 -9.97
N PRO A 235 -12.48 3.81 -11.09
CA PRO A 235 -13.87 3.54 -11.47
C PRO A 235 -14.16 2.06 -11.69
N TRP A 236 -13.23 1.28 -12.24
CA TRP A 236 -13.40 -0.17 -12.43
C TRP A 236 -13.42 -0.92 -11.10
N LEU A 237 -12.62 -0.50 -10.13
CA LEU A 237 -12.66 -1.05 -8.78
C LEU A 237 -13.99 -0.73 -8.08
N VAL A 238 -14.50 0.49 -8.23
CA VAL A 238 -15.81 0.91 -7.69
C VAL A 238 -16.92 0.10 -8.35
N LEU A 239 -16.90 -0.06 -9.67
CA LEU A 239 -17.89 -0.87 -10.40
C LEU A 239 -17.81 -2.35 -9.99
N ALA A 240 -16.61 -2.91 -9.82
CA ALA A 240 -16.42 -4.27 -9.33
C ALA A 240 -17.03 -4.44 -7.93
N TYR A 241 -16.83 -3.48 -7.03
CA TYR A 241 -17.47 -3.48 -5.73
C TYR A 241 -19.00 -3.33 -5.84
N ALA A 242 -19.50 -2.46 -6.71
CA ALA A 242 -20.93 -2.28 -6.93
C ALA A 242 -21.60 -3.56 -7.47
N THR A 243 -20.92 -4.36 -8.29
CA THR A 243 -21.46 -5.64 -8.78
C THR A 243 -21.64 -6.67 -7.68
N THR A 244 -20.94 -6.55 -6.55
CA THR A 244 -21.09 -7.49 -5.42
C THR A 244 -22.48 -7.42 -4.76
N PHE A 245 -23.25 -6.36 -4.99
CA PHE A 245 -24.63 -6.24 -4.53
C PHE A 245 -25.65 -6.90 -5.46
N VAL A 246 -25.22 -7.39 -6.63
CA VAL A 246 -26.11 -8.08 -7.59
C VAL A 246 -26.32 -9.52 -7.14
N GLN A 247 -27.56 -9.86 -6.82
CA GLN A 247 -27.95 -11.19 -6.33
C GLN A 247 -27.99 -12.27 -7.44
N ASN A 248 -28.18 -11.86 -8.69
CA ASN A 248 -28.25 -12.80 -9.83
C ASN A 248 -26.86 -13.25 -10.24
N LEU A 249 -26.56 -14.52 -10.00
CA LEU A 249 -25.24 -15.12 -10.27
C LEU A 249 -24.82 -15.00 -11.74
N SER A 250 -25.75 -15.18 -12.68
CA SER A 250 -25.45 -15.09 -14.12
C SER A 250 -25.05 -13.66 -14.51
N ILE A 251 -25.77 -12.66 -14.00
CA ILE A 251 -25.45 -11.24 -14.23
C ILE A 251 -24.12 -10.88 -13.56
N TYR A 252 -23.90 -11.34 -12.34
CA TYR A 252 -22.67 -11.15 -11.59
C TYR A 252 -21.44 -11.65 -12.37
N CYS A 253 -21.49 -12.90 -12.85
CA CYS A 253 -20.40 -13.50 -13.62
C CYS A 253 -20.18 -12.78 -14.96
N LEU A 254 -21.25 -12.45 -15.70
CA LEU A 254 -21.14 -11.79 -16.99
C LEU A 254 -20.56 -10.39 -16.86
N VAL A 255 -21.11 -9.57 -15.95
CA VAL A 255 -20.61 -8.21 -15.69
C VAL A 255 -19.18 -8.27 -15.15
N GLY A 256 -18.89 -9.19 -14.22
CA GLY A 256 -17.55 -9.39 -13.67
C GLY A 256 -16.51 -9.70 -14.75
N LEU A 257 -16.80 -10.63 -15.67
CA LEU A 257 -15.88 -10.95 -16.77
C LEU A 257 -15.63 -9.74 -17.68
N VAL A 258 -16.69 -8.98 -17.99
CA VAL A 258 -16.55 -7.76 -18.81
C VAL A 258 -15.66 -6.72 -18.10
N LEU A 259 -15.87 -6.47 -16.80
CA LEU A 259 -15.07 -5.53 -16.01
C LEU A 259 -13.59 -5.93 -15.95
N VAL A 260 -13.31 -7.21 -15.70
CA VAL A 260 -11.95 -7.76 -15.70
C VAL A 260 -11.31 -7.60 -17.08
N GLY A 261 -12.05 -7.95 -18.15
CA GLY A 261 -11.56 -7.84 -19.52
C GLY A 261 -11.19 -6.41 -19.90
N ILE A 262 -12.07 -5.45 -19.61
CA ILE A 262 -11.85 -4.04 -19.94
C ILE A 262 -10.71 -3.46 -19.09
N SER A 263 -10.71 -3.66 -17.77
CA SER A 263 -9.65 -3.17 -16.88
C SER A 263 -8.27 -3.71 -17.29
N SER A 264 -8.19 -5.02 -17.59
CA SER A 264 -6.95 -5.66 -18.04
C SER A 264 -6.49 -5.13 -19.42
N TYR A 265 -7.41 -5.00 -20.37
CA TYR A 265 -7.11 -4.47 -21.71
C TYR A 265 -6.56 -3.05 -21.65
N LEU A 266 -7.20 -2.16 -20.88
CA LEU A 266 -6.76 -0.78 -20.70
C LEU A 266 -5.39 -0.72 -20.02
N SER A 267 -5.14 -1.56 -19.02
CA SER A 267 -3.86 -1.63 -18.31
C SER A 267 -2.73 -2.11 -19.22
N VAL A 268 -2.95 -3.21 -19.94
CA VAL A 268 -1.95 -3.75 -20.87
C VAL A 268 -1.66 -2.75 -22.00
N GLY A 269 -2.70 -2.11 -22.54
CA GLY A 269 -2.55 -1.06 -23.55
C GLY A 269 -1.70 0.12 -23.06
N ALA A 270 -1.97 0.60 -21.84
CA ALA A 270 -1.21 1.68 -21.22
C ALA A 270 0.24 1.28 -20.91
N LEU A 271 0.48 0.04 -20.45
CA LEU A 271 1.82 -0.49 -20.20
C LEU A 271 2.63 -0.62 -21.49
N ARG A 272 2.06 -1.17 -22.56
CA ARG A 272 2.73 -1.28 -23.87
C ARG A 272 3.17 0.07 -24.43
N MET A 273 2.35 1.10 -24.28
CA MET A 273 2.71 2.46 -24.71
C MET A 273 3.89 3.03 -23.93
N LYS A 274 4.07 2.64 -22.66
CA LYS A 274 5.17 3.11 -21.79
C LYS A 274 6.47 2.33 -21.99
N THR A 275 6.40 1.08 -22.42
CA THR A 275 7.59 0.26 -22.70
C THR A 275 8.24 0.63 -24.04
N LYS A 276 7.47 1.22 -24.98
CA LYS A 276 7.99 1.69 -26.28
C LYS A 276 8.64 3.08 -26.24
N ARG A 277 8.55 3.80 -25.12
CA ARG A 277 9.21 5.09 -24.84
C ARG A 277 10.30 4.95 -23.79
#